data_25912ae03b4f909f279d2e3b99b58850
#
_entry.id   25912ae03b4f909f279d2e3b99b58850
#
_cell.length_a   1.000
_cell.length_b   1.000
_cell.length_c   1.000
_cell.angle_alpha   90.00
_cell.angle_beta   90.00
_cell.angle_gamma   90.00
#
_symmetry.space_group_name_H-M   'P 1'
#
loop_
_entity.id
_entity.type
_entity.pdbx_description
1 polymer ?
#
loop_
_entity_poly.entity_id
_entity_poly.type
_entity_poly.pdbx_seq_one_letter_code
_entity_poly.pdbx_strand_id
1 'polypeptide(L)'
;GSGPAACTRPLYLTFDTGHMGVADLIADVLRRQQVKVTFFAAHETTQVGDGSLGEHWAPWWRERAAEGHAFASHTHDHVYWKSDLPGGRFRMRASAGPDKNKTQYWDGAQYCQEITRARDRLQAVTGRTPLPLFRAPGGKTSPALLSAARACGFAHVGWAPAGFLGDELSSQTHPNAQLLQTALANIRPGDILMAHLGIWSRQDPWAPAVLE
;
A
#
# COMPACT_ATOMS: atom_id res chain seq x y z
N GLY A 1 -31.79 -22.35 -3.14
CA GLY A 1 -30.68 -22.13 -2.25
C GLY A 1 -30.34 -20.66 -2.17
N SER A 2 -30.53 -20.05 -1.01
CA SER A 2 -30.12 -18.67 -0.77
C SER A 2 -28.60 -18.58 -0.80
N GLY A 3 -28.05 -17.79 -1.75
CA GLY A 3 -26.64 -17.43 -1.74
C GLY A 3 -26.27 -16.71 -0.46
N PRO A 4 -24.94 -16.58 -0.14
CA PRO A 4 -24.53 -15.87 1.05
C PRO A 4 -25.09 -14.44 1.02
N ALA A 5 -25.66 -13.99 2.16
CA ALA A 5 -26.19 -12.63 2.26
C ALA A 5 -25.10 -11.62 1.94
N ALA A 6 -25.41 -10.61 1.12
CA ALA A 6 -24.47 -9.52 0.82
C ALA A 6 -24.10 -8.82 2.13
N CYS A 7 -22.82 -8.53 2.31
CA CYS A 7 -22.34 -7.76 3.46
C CYS A 7 -22.92 -6.34 3.40
N THR A 8 -23.72 -5.97 4.40
CA THR A 8 -24.36 -4.65 4.47
C THR A 8 -23.46 -3.59 5.12
N ARG A 9 -22.32 -4.00 5.71
CA ARG A 9 -21.38 -3.12 6.42
C ARG A 9 -19.94 -3.44 6.03
N PRO A 10 -19.57 -3.29 4.74
CA PRO A 10 -18.23 -3.66 4.29
C PRO A 10 -17.18 -2.69 4.84
N LEU A 11 -16.02 -3.24 5.18
CA LEU A 11 -14.77 -2.50 5.37
C LEU A 11 -13.78 -3.00 4.32
N TYR A 12 -12.94 -2.09 3.82
CA TYR A 12 -11.94 -2.41 2.80
C TYR A 12 -10.56 -2.29 3.43
N LEU A 13 -10.00 -3.42 3.85
CA LEU A 13 -8.69 -3.48 4.47
C LEU A 13 -7.60 -3.51 3.39
N THR A 14 -6.65 -2.59 3.50
CA THR A 14 -5.51 -2.49 2.58
C THR A 14 -4.20 -2.38 3.34
N PHE A 15 -3.14 -2.90 2.74
CA PHE A 15 -1.78 -2.79 3.27
C PHE A 15 -0.85 -2.25 2.20
N ASP A 16 -0.07 -1.25 2.58
CA ASP A 16 1.05 -0.78 1.78
C ASP A 16 2.32 -1.53 2.20
N THR A 17 3.26 -1.68 1.29
CA THR A 17 4.58 -2.22 1.63
C THR A 17 5.28 -1.34 2.65
N GLY A 18 6.22 -1.92 3.34
CA GLY A 18 7.11 -1.28 4.29
C GLY A 18 8.39 -2.12 4.38
N HIS A 19 9.01 -2.17 5.54
CA HIS A 19 10.22 -2.97 5.74
C HIS A 19 9.96 -4.49 5.80
N MET A 20 8.72 -4.91 5.68
CA MET A 20 8.24 -6.30 5.65
C MET A 20 8.42 -7.09 6.95
N GLY A 21 8.89 -6.47 8.01
CA GLY A 21 9.20 -7.16 9.27
C GLY A 21 7.99 -7.77 9.99
N VAL A 22 6.77 -7.32 9.67
CA VAL A 22 5.53 -7.89 10.22
C VAL A 22 4.70 -8.61 9.16
N ALA A 23 5.25 -8.81 7.97
CA ALA A 23 4.51 -9.41 6.86
C ALA A 23 4.00 -10.82 7.18
N ASP A 24 4.84 -11.66 7.79
CA ASP A 24 4.45 -13.02 8.16
C ASP A 24 3.37 -13.05 9.24
N LEU A 25 3.47 -12.15 10.23
CA LEU A 25 2.44 -12.02 11.26
C LEU A 25 1.10 -11.59 10.67
N ILE A 26 1.11 -10.61 9.77
CA ILE A 26 -0.10 -10.15 9.08
C ILE A 26 -0.70 -11.27 8.24
N ALA A 27 0.12 -11.96 7.46
CA ALA A 27 -0.33 -13.09 6.65
C ALA A 27 -1.01 -14.18 7.50
N ASP A 28 -0.44 -14.49 8.67
CA ASP A 28 -1.00 -15.48 9.58
C ASP A 28 -2.36 -15.04 10.12
N VAL A 29 -2.49 -13.80 10.56
CA VAL A 29 -3.78 -13.26 11.05
C VAL A 29 -4.83 -13.26 9.95
N LEU A 30 -4.47 -12.84 8.72
CA LEU A 30 -5.40 -12.86 7.59
C LEU A 30 -5.91 -14.27 7.28
N ARG A 31 -5.06 -15.28 7.36
CA ARG A 31 -5.47 -16.68 7.19
C ARG A 31 -6.41 -17.13 8.31
N ARG A 32 -6.04 -16.87 9.56
CA ARG A 32 -6.85 -17.28 10.73
C ARG A 32 -8.22 -16.61 10.73
N GLN A 33 -8.29 -15.35 10.37
CA GLN A 33 -9.54 -14.58 10.35
C GLN A 33 -10.28 -14.71 9.02
N GLN A 34 -9.72 -15.39 8.02
CA GLN A 34 -10.31 -15.56 6.69
C GLN A 34 -10.68 -14.22 6.02
N VAL A 35 -9.79 -13.24 6.15
CA VAL A 35 -9.96 -11.90 5.59
C VAL A 35 -9.16 -11.76 4.31
N LYS A 36 -9.79 -11.20 3.26
CA LYS A 36 -9.12 -10.84 2.00
C LYS A 36 -8.84 -9.36 1.98
N VAL A 37 -7.66 -9.00 1.48
CA VAL A 37 -7.18 -7.61 1.44
C VAL A 37 -6.63 -7.27 0.07
N THR A 38 -6.36 -5.98 -0.14
CA THR A 38 -5.58 -5.49 -1.27
C THR A 38 -4.23 -4.99 -0.76
N PHE A 39 -3.15 -5.44 -1.39
CA PHE A 39 -1.80 -4.96 -1.13
C PHE A 39 -1.39 -3.95 -2.20
N PHE A 40 -0.95 -2.78 -1.77
CA PHE A 40 -0.35 -1.77 -2.64
C PHE A 40 1.17 -1.85 -2.46
N ALA A 41 1.90 -2.23 -3.50
CA ALA A 41 3.29 -2.59 -3.37
C ALA A 41 4.23 -1.64 -4.13
N ALA A 42 5.28 -1.22 -3.43
CA ALA A 42 6.48 -0.58 -3.94
C ALA A 42 7.69 -1.48 -3.66
N HIS A 43 8.81 -1.20 -4.32
CA HIS A 43 10.07 -1.90 -4.05
C HIS A 43 10.90 -1.08 -3.07
N GLU A 44 10.69 -1.33 -1.79
CA GLU A 44 11.31 -0.60 -0.68
C GLU A 44 12.36 -1.47 0.00
N THR A 45 13.30 -0.80 0.69
CA THR A 45 14.27 -1.48 1.55
C THR A 45 13.56 -2.25 2.65
N THR A 46 13.96 -3.50 2.86
CA THR A 46 13.37 -4.41 3.84
C THR A 46 14.36 -4.75 4.93
N GLN A 47 13.86 -5.20 6.09
CA GLN A 47 14.72 -5.65 7.20
C GLN A 47 15.62 -6.81 6.79
N VAL A 48 15.12 -7.71 5.95
CA VAL A 48 15.87 -8.82 5.39
C VAL A 48 15.59 -8.93 3.89
N GLY A 49 16.60 -9.32 3.12
CA GLY A 49 16.46 -9.54 1.69
C GLY A 49 16.75 -8.30 0.85
N ASP A 50 16.41 -8.39 -0.41
CA ASP A 50 16.79 -7.47 -1.49
C ASP A 50 15.70 -6.43 -1.82
N GLY A 51 14.75 -6.23 -0.91
CA GLY A 51 13.66 -5.29 -1.08
C GLY A 51 12.30 -5.97 -1.20
N SER A 52 11.24 -5.21 -0.94
CA SER A 52 9.87 -5.75 -0.81
C SER A 52 9.34 -6.43 -2.08
N LEU A 53 9.78 -6.03 -3.25
CA LEU A 53 9.46 -6.68 -4.53
C LEU A 53 10.64 -7.44 -5.13
N GLY A 54 11.68 -7.70 -4.36
CA GLY A 54 12.84 -8.47 -4.77
C GLY A 54 12.62 -9.98 -4.76
N GLU A 55 13.68 -10.73 -5.04
CA GLU A 55 13.63 -12.20 -5.12
C GLU A 55 13.38 -12.85 -3.76
N HIS A 56 13.91 -12.28 -2.68
CA HIS A 56 13.71 -12.81 -1.34
C HIS A 56 12.23 -12.89 -0.97
N TRP A 57 11.46 -11.85 -1.30
CA TRP A 57 10.06 -11.76 -0.93
C TRP A 57 9.10 -12.31 -2.00
N ALA A 58 9.59 -12.70 -3.18
CA ALA A 58 8.75 -13.24 -4.25
C ALA A 58 7.89 -14.44 -3.80
N PRO A 59 8.40 -15.42 -3.03
CA PRO A 59 7.57 -16.51 -2.53
C PRO A 59 6.42 -16.03 -1.62
N TRP A 60 6.66 -15.01 -0.81
CA TRP A 60 5.63 -14.44 0.06
C TRP A 60 4.46 -13.87 -0.75
N TRP A 61 4.74 -13.11 -1.80
CA TRP A 61 3.72 -12.57 -2.70
C TRP A 61 2.95 -13.68 -3.43
N ARG A 62 3.65 -14.71 -3.86
CA ARG A 62 3.04 -15.86 -4.52
C ARG A 62 2.05 -16.57 -3.61
N GLU A 63 2.39 -16.75 -2.34
CA GLU A 63 1.49 -17.33 -1.34
C GLU A 63 0.26 -16.44 -1.11
N ARG A 64 0.42 -15.14 -1.05
CA ARG A 64 -0.72 -14.20 -0.89
C ARG A 64 -1.65 -14.26 -2.10
N ALA A 65 -1.10 -14.41 -3.29
CA ALA A 65 -1.90 -14.61 -4.50
C ALA A 65 -2.71 -15.93 -4.44
N ALA A 66 -2.09 -17.01 -3.99
CA ALA A 66 -2.76 -18.29 -3.82
C ALA A 66 -3.88 -18.23 -2.77
N GLU A 67 -3.75 -17.38 -1.77
CA GLU A 67 -4.78 -17.14 -0.75
C GLU A 67 -5.93 -16.24 -1.26
N GLY A 68 -5.83 -15.67 -2.45
CA GLY A 68 -6.91 -14.89 -3.07
C GLY A 68 -6.89 -13.39 -2.76
N HIS A 69 -5.78 -12.85 -2.26
CA HIS A 69 -5.63 -11.41 -2.09
C HIS A 69 -5.46 -10.70 -3.44
N ALA A 70 -5.76 -9.40 -3.47
CA ALA A 70 -5.57 -8.55 -4.63
C ALA A 70 -4.31 -7.69 -4.46
N PHE A 71 -3.78 -7.21 -5.60
CA PHE A 71 -2.53 -6.46 -5.65
C PHE A 71 -2.69 -5.24 -6.53
N ALA A 72 -2.01 -4.15 -6.17
CA ALA A 72 -1.97 -2.93 -6.95
C ALA A 72 -0.64 -2.20 -6.72
N SER A 73 -0.34 -1.23 -7.58
CA SER A 73 0.91 -0.48 -7.54
C SER A 73 0.92 0.59 -6.46
N HIS A 74 2.07 0.75 -5.79
CA HIS A 74 2.34 1.86 -4.87
C HIS A 74 3.50 2.75 -5.39
N THR A 75 3.72 2.78 -6.68
CA THR A 75 4.91 3.23 -7.41
C THR A 75 6.17 2.43 -7.04
N HIS A 76 6.99 2.11 -8.03
CA HIS A 76 8.09 1.16 -7.82
C HIS A 76 9.11 1.64 -6.80
N ASP A 77 9.56 2.89 -6.91
CA ASP A 77 10.56 3.46 -6.03
C ASP A 77 9.95 4.34 -4.92
N HIS A 78 8.67 4.10 -4.60
CA HIS A 78 7.94 4.82 -3.56
C HIS A 78 8.14 6.33 -3.68
N VAL A 79 7.63 6.91 -4.79
CA VAL A 79 7.95 8.27 -5.21
C VAL A 79 6.86 9.24 -4.76
N TYR A 80 7.28 10.24 -3.97
CA TYR A 80 6.38 11.30 -3.51
C TYR A 80 6.21 12.38 -4.57
N TRP A 81 4.96 12.73 -4.86
CA TRP A 81 4.62 13.97 -5.54
C TRP A 81 4.87 15.16 -4.58
N LYS A 82 5.52 16.22 -5.08
CA LYS A 82 5.82 17.42 -4.30
C LYS A 82 5.05 18.64 -4.79
N SER A 83 4.99 18.86 -6.10
CA SER A 83 4.23 19.96 -6.69
C SER A 83 4.01 19.76 -8.18
N ASP A 84 2.96 20.40 -8.69
CA ASP A 84 2.77 20.57 -10.12
C ASP A 84 3.67 21.67 -10.66
N LEU A 85 4.15 21.50 -11.90
CA LEU A 85 4.99 22.47 -12.60
C LEU A 85 4.32 22.86 -13.93
N PRO A 86 4.69 24.02 -14.52
CA PRO A 86 4.19 24.38 -15.84
C PRO A 86 4.50 23.31 -16.89
N GLY A 87 3.62 23.19 -17.90
CA GLY A 87 3.82 22.29 -19.03
C GLY A 87 3.49 20.82 -18.73
N GLY A 88 2.65 20.55 -17.73
CA GLY A 88 2.23 19.17 -17.41
C GLY A 88 3.33 18.34 -16.76
N ARG A 89 4.28 18.99 -16.10
CA ARG A 89 5.37 18.34 -15.39
C ARG A 89 5.13 18.37 -13.89
N PHE A 90 5.86 17.52 -13.17
CA PHE A 90 5.72 17.34 -11.72
C PHE A 90 7.09 17.29 -11.05
N ARG A 91 7.20 17.93 -9.90
CA ARG A 91 8.36 17.77 -9.03
C ARG A 91 8.12 16.57 -8.14
N MET A 92 9.00 15.58 -8.20
CA MET A 92 8.89 14.30 -7.54
C MET A 92 10.14 14.02 -6.71
N ARG A 93 9.98 13.16 -5.68
CA ARG A 93 11.11 12.73 -4.86
C ARG A 93 10.96 11.26 -4.52
N ALA A 94 11.88 10.43 -4.99
CA ALA A 94 11.91 9.02 -4.65
C ALA A 94 12.35 8.82 -3.19
N SER A 95 11.74 7.86 -2.52
CA SER A 95 12.13 7.44 -1.17
C SER A 95 12.81 6.08 -1.14
N ALA A 96 12.92 5.42 -2.29
CA ALA A 96 13.61 4.15 -2.45
C ALA A 96 14.30 4.12 -3.81
N GLY A 97 15.14 3.10 -4.05
CA GLY A 97 15.82 2.90 -5.31
C GLY A 97 17.07 3.76 -5.50
N PRO A 98 17.66 3.74 -6.74
CA PRO A 98 18.92 4.42 -7.03
C PRO A 98 18.86 5.93 -6.84
N ASP A 99 17.68 6.53 -7.06
CA ASP A 99 17.46 7.97 -6.97
C ASP A 99 16.87 8.40 -5.64
N LYS A 100 16.98 7.56 -4.61
CA LYS A 100 16.49 7.85 -3.28
C LYS A 100 16.94 9.22 -2.78
N ASN A 101 15.98 10.01 -2.30
CA ASN A 101 16.16 11.36 -1.77
C ASN A 101 16.61 12.40 -2.81
N LYS A 102 16.56 12.07 -4.09
CA LYS A 102 16.81 13.03 -5.18
C LYS A 102 15.49 13.62 -5.67
N THR A 103 15.51 14.92 -5.94
CA THR A 103 14.40 15.60 -6.60
C THR A 103 14.48 15.36 -8.10
N GLN A 104 13.37 14.96 -8.70
CA GLN A 104 13.26 14.71 -10.14
C GLN A 104 12.08 15.48 -10.71
N TYR A 105 12.16 15.76 -12.01
CA TYR A 105 11.13 16.51 -12.74
C TYR A 105 10.59 15.63 -13.84
N TRP A 106 9.35 15.13 -13.66
CA TRP A 106 8.74 14.15 -14.54
C TRP A 106 7.57 14.73 -15.31
N ASP A 107 7.32 14.18 -16.48
CA ASP A 107 6.03 14.31 -17.16
C ASP A 107 5.08 13.18 -16.74
N GLY A 108 3.86 13.21 -17.27
CA GLY A 108 2.86 12.19 -16.95
C GLY A 108 3.26 10.78 -17.39
N ALA A 109 3.97 10.66 -18.51
CA ALA A 109 4.42 9.36 -19.00
C ALA A 109 5.46 8.73 -18.07
N GLN A 110 6.35 9.52 -17.51
CA GLN A 110 7.35 9.04 -16.53
C GLN A 110 6.68 8.58 -15.24
N TYR A 111 5.66 9.30 -14.78
CA TYR A 111 4.88 8.86 -13.61
C TYR A 111 4.16 7.53 -13.89
N CYS A 112 3.57 7.41 -15.06
CA CYS A 112 2.95 6.15 -15.51
C CYS A 112 3.93 4.99 -15.53
N GLN A 113 5.18 5.20 -15.95
CA GLN A 113 6.21 4.17 -15.92
C GLN A 113 6.50 3.68 -14.50
N GLU A 114 6.51 4.59 -13.52
CA GLU A 114 6.71 4.22 -12.12
C GLU A 114 5.55 3.36 -11.58
N ILE A 115 4.32 3.71 -11.90
CA ILE A 115 3.15 2.89 -11.54
C ILE A 115 3.26 1.51 -12.20
N THR A 116 3.56 1.48 -13.49
CA THR A 116 3.62 0.27 -14.31
C THR A 116 4.75 -0.67 -13.87
N ARG A 117 5.92 -0.14 -13.49
CA ARG A 117 7.05 -0.96 -13.01
C ARG A 117 6.67 -1.81 -11.81
N ALA A 118 5.99 -1.25 -10.83
CA ALA A 118 5.53 -2.00 -9.66
C ALA A 118 4.45 -3.01 -10.05
N ARG A 119 3.50 -2.63 -10.90
CA ARG A 119 2.48 -3.55 -11.42
C ARG A 119 3.09 -4.74 -12.12
N ASP A 120 4.04 -4.50 -13.02
CA ASP A 120 4.66 -5.56 -13.81
C ASP A 120 5.47 -6.51 -12.92
N ARG A 121 6.16 -5.98 -11.91
CA ARG A 121 6.87 -6.81 -10.95
C ARG A 121 5.91 -7.65 -10.11
N LEU A 122 4.79 -7.08 -9.65
CA LEU A 122 3.75 -7.84 -8.95
C LEU A 122 3.20 -8.97 -9.82
N GLN A 123 2.93 -8.69 -11.09
CA GLN A 123 2.47 -9.73 -12.02
C GLN A 123 3.51 -10.84 -12.17
N ALA A 124 4.77 -10.50 -12.27
CA ALA A 124 5.86 -11.48 -12.40
C ALA A 124 5.98 -12.37 -11.15
N VAL A 125 5.91 -11.80 -9.95
CA VAL A 125 6.09 -12.59 -8.72
C VAL A 125 4.82 -13.31 -8.26
N THR A 126 3.63 -12.83 -8.62
CA THR A 126 2.36 -13.46 -8.23
C THR A 126 1.79 -14.38 -9.28
N GLY A 127 2.15 -14.20 -10.55
CA GLY A 127 1.52 -14.89 -11.69
C GLY A 127 0.10 -14.40 -11.97
N ARG A 128 -0.34 -13.31 -11.35
CA ARG A 128 -1.69 -12.74 -11.50
C ARG A 128 -1.60 -11.29 -11.97
N THR A 129 -2.61 -10.86 -12.74
CA THR A 129 -2.72 -9.48 -13.18
C THR A 129 -3.17 -8.62 -12.00
N PRO A 130 -2.36 -7.62 -11.56
CA PRO A 130 -2.79 -6.68 -10.54
C PRO A 130 -4.00 -5.84 -10.99
N LEU A 131 -4.70 -5.25 -10.02
CA LEU A 131 -5.80 -4.35 -10.29
C LEU A 131 -5.29 -3.09 -11.02
N PRO A 132 -6.13 -2.46 -11.87
CA PRO A 132 -5.77 -1.22 -12.56
C PRO A 132 -5.86 -0.01 -11.61
N LEU A 133 -5.30 -0.16 -10.43
CA LEU A 133 -5.30 0.80 -9.34
C LEU A 133 -3.88 1.13 -8.91
N PHE A 134 -3.71 2.28 -8.29
CA PHE A 134 -2.48 2.62 -7.60
C PHE A 134 -2.76 3.46 -6.36
N ARG A 135 -1.80 3.52 -5.46
CA ARG A 135 -1.82 4.43 -4.32
C ARG A 135 -0.56 5.28 -4.36
N ALA A 136 -0.74 6.59 -4.40
CA ALA A 136 0.39 7.51 -4.33
C ALA A 136 0.99 7.47 -2.92
N PRO A 137 2.33 7.37 -2.79
CA PRO A 137 3.00 7.45 -1.49
C PRO A 137 2.56 8.66 -0.67
N GLY A 138 2.26 8.41 0.60
CA GLY A 138 1.71 9.43 1.51
C GLY A 138 0.32 9.93 1.15
N GLY A 139 -0.33 9.36 0.16
CA GLY A 139 -1.61 9.86 -0.37
C GLY A 139 -1.48 11.21 -1.06
N LYS A 140 -0.27 11.63 -1.42
CA LYS A 140 0.02 12.96 -1.99
C LYS A 140 -0.25 12.97 -3.48
N THR A 141 -1.24 13.75 -3.88
CA THR A 141 -1.69 13.86 -5.28
C THR A 141 -2.10 15.29 -5.61
N SER A 142 -2.27 15.52 -6.91
CA SER A 142 -2.95 16.70 -7.45
C SER A 142 -3.95 16.26 -8.53
N PRO A 143 -4.93 17.09 -8.90
CA PRO A 143 -5.82 16.77 -10.02
C PRO A 143 -5.07 16.47 -11.32
N ALA A 144 -3.98 17.19 -11.60
CA ALA A 144 -3.17 16.96 -12.79
C ALA A 144 -2.44 15.62 -12.74
N LEU A 145 -1.88 15.24 -11.58
CA LEU A 145 -1.22 13.94 -11.40
C LEU A 145 -2.22 12.79 -11.57
N LEU A 146 -3.39 12.90 -10.96
CA LEU A 146 -4.46 11.91 -11.09
C LEU A 146 -4.94 11.76 -12.53
N SER A 147 -5.05 12.88 -13.25
CA SER A 147 -5.42 12.88 -14.69
C SER A 147 -4.38 12.13 -15.51
N ALA A 148 -3.09 12.38 -15.26
CA ALA A 148 -2.01 11.68 -15.94
C ALA A 148 -2.05 10.16 -15.68
N ALA A 149 -2.30 9.75 -14.46
CA ALA A 149 -2.42 8.33 -14.11
C ALA A 149 -3.63 7.67 -14.78
N ARG A 150 -4.79 8.36 -14.81
CA ARG A 150 -5.98 7.87 -15.51
C ARG A 150 -5.75 7.70 -17.01
N ALA A 151 -4.99 8.60 -17.62
CA ALA A 151 -4.68 8.53 -19.04
C ALA A 151 -3.91 7.27 -19.42
N CYS A 152 -3.17 6.67 -18.50
CA CYS A 152 -2.48 5.39 -18.70
C CYS A 152 -3.19 4.20 -18.03
N GLY A 153 -4.44 4.36 -17.59
CA GLY A 153 -5.31 3.27 -17.16
C GLY A 153 -5.31 2.99 -15.67
N PHE A 154 -4.82 3.91 -14.81
CA PHE A 154 -4.77 3.69 -13.37
C PHE A 154 -5.66 4.67 -12.62
N ALA A 155 -6.50 4.14 -11.73
CA ALA A 155 -7.28 4.92 -10.80
C ALA A 155 -6.58 4.95 -9.42
N HIS A 156 -6.60 6.10 -8.77
CA HIS A 156 -6.02 6.26 -7.44
C HIS A 156 -6.96 5.77 -6.35
N VAL A 157 -6.42 5.05 -5.38
CA VAL A 157 -7.13 4.61 -4.18
C VAL A 157 -6.37 5.09 -2.95
N GLY A 158 -6.94 6.09 -2.27
CA GLY A 158 -6.47 6.54 -0.97
C GLY A 158 -7.08 5.70 0.16
N TRP A 159 -7.29 6.33 1.29
CA TRP A 159 -7.97 5.74 2.46
C TRP A 159 -8.86 6.77 3.13
N ALA A 160 -9.85 6.31 3.89
CA ALA A 160 -10.68 7.20 4.68
C ALA A 160 -9.85 7.84 5.81
N PRO A 161 -10.15 9.08 6.24
CA PRO A 161 -9.43 9.71 7.35
C PRO A 161 -9.40 8.82 8.61
N ALA A 162 -10.52 8.21 8.97
CA ALA A 162 -10.60 7.26 10.08
C ALA A 162 -9.93 5.91 9.78
N GLY A 163 -9.63 5.62 8.51
CA GLY A 163 -8.97 4.41 8.06
C GLY A 163 -7.44 4.44 8.19
N PHE A 164 -6.85 5.59 8.53
CA PHE A 164 -5.44 5.67 8.92
C PHE A 164 -5.28 4.99 10.27
N LEU A 165 -4.68 3.79 10.28
CA LEU A 165 -4.60 2.98 11.49
C LEU A 165 -3.43 3.35 12.40
N GLY A 166 -2.55 4.25 11.95
CA GLY A 166 -1.54 4.87 12.80
C GLY A 166 -0.26 4.08 13.00
N ASP A 167 0.01 3.05 12.21
CA ASP A 167 1.22 2.25 12.33
C ASP A 167 2.49 2.97 11.86
N GLU A 168 2.37 4.20 11.34
CA GLU A 168 3.49 5.10 11.08
C GLU A 168 3.88 5.91 12.31
N LEU A 169 3.04 5.93 13.33
CA LEU A 169 3.27 6.68 14.56
C LEU A 169 4.16 5.89 15.50
N SER A 170 4.95 6.60 16.32
CA SER A 170 5.82 5.96 17.30
C SER A 170 5.00 5.13 18.31
N SER A 171 5.42 3.90 18.57
CA SER A 171 4.79 3.04 19.58
C SER A 171 4.97 3.57 21.01
N GLN A 172 5.94 4.45 21.26
CA GLN A 172 6.16 5.08 22.57
C GLN A 172 5.08 6.13 22.87
N THR A 173 4.68 6.93 21.89
CA THR A 173 3.67 7.98 22.04
C THR A 173 2.27 7.52 21.66
N HIS A 174 2.16 6.49 20.83
CA HIS A 174 0.90 5.94 20.31
C HIS A 174 0.91 4.42 20.45
N PRO A 175 0.72 3.89 21.67
CA PRO A 175 0.72 2.43 21.88
C PRO A 175 -0.46 1.75 21.20
N ASN A 176 -0.34 0.46 20.94
CA ASN A 176 -1.34 -0.32 20.23
C ASN A 176 -2.75 -0.18 20.83
N ALA A 177 -2.87 -0.19 22.15
CA ALA A 177 -4.18 -0.03 22.81
C ALA A 177 -4.87 1.29 22.45
N GLN A 178 -4.11 2.38 22.37
CA GLN A 178 -4.65 3.70 21.98
C GLN A 178 -5.06 3.71 20.50
N LEU A 179 -4.25 3.12 19.61
CA LEU A 179 -4.58 3.03 18.19
C LEU A 179 -5.86 2.20 17.98
N LEU A 180 -5.99 1.09 18.68
CA LEU A 180 -7.18 0.25 18.60
C LEU A 180 -8.42 1.01 19.06
N GLN A 181 -8.35 1.70 20.18
CA GLN A 181 -9.46 2.49 20.72
C GLN A 181 -9.89 3.58 19.74
N THR A 182 -8.92 4.30 19.14
CA THR A 182 -9.21 5.33 18.14
C THR A 182 -9.87 4.74 16.90
N ALA A 183 -9.39 3.60 16.41
CA ALA A 183 -9.96 2.93 15.25
C ALA A 183 -11.40 2.50 15.50
N LEU A 184 -11.66 1.81 16.62
CA LEU A 184 -12.99 1.34 16.96
C LEU A 184 -14.00 2.48 17.15
N ALA A 185 -13.54 3.64 17.63
CA ALA A 185 -14.41 4.81 17.84
C ALA A 185 -14.79 5.51 16.52
N ASN A 186 -13.96 5.44 15.47
CA ASN A 186 -14.07 6.32 14.30
C ASN A 186 -14.33 5.59 12.99
N ILE A 187 -13.99 4.31 12.86
CA ILE A 187 -14.21 3.55 11.64
C ILE A 187 -15.71 3.33 11.39
N ARG A 188 -16.11 3.54 10.14
CA ARG A 188 -17.51 3.38 9.70
C ARG A 188 -17.60 2.44 8.50
N PRO A 189 -18.76 1.81 8.27
CA PRO A 189 -18.99 0.98 7.08
C PRO A 189 -18.66 1.74 5.79
N GLY A 190 -17.99 1.08 4.87
CA GLY A 190 -17.53 1.66 3.60
C GLY A 190 -16.15 2.28 3.67
N ASP A 191 -15.55 2.44 4.84
CA ASP A 191 -14.21 3.01 4.97
C ASP A 191 -13.14 2.11 4.37
N ILE A 192 -12.17 2.74 3.69
CA ILE A 192 -10.94 2.09 3.26
C ILE A 192 -9.92 2.26 4.38
N LEU A 193 -9.45 1.14 4.93
CA LEU A 193 -8.45 1.10 5.99
C LEU A 193 -7.07 0.89 5.39
N MET A 194 -6.06 1.54 5.97
CA MET A 194 -4.68 1.46 5.50
C MET A 194 -3.72 1.23 6.66
N ALA A 195 -2.91 0.21 6.51
CA ALA A 195 -1.77 -0.09 7.36
C ALA A 195 -0.59 -0.55 6.49
N HIS A 196 0.54 -0.86 7.10
CA HIS A 196 1.78 -1.20 6.42
C HIS A 196 2.28 -2.58 6.83
N LEU A 197 3.11 -3.17 5.98
CA LEU A 197 3.80 -4.43 6.27
C LEU A 197 5.08 -4.21 7.10
N GLY A 198 5.02 -3.24 8.00
CA GLY A 198 6.08 -2.85 8.92
C GLY A 198 6.67 -1.48 8.59
N ILE A 199 6.86 -0.67 9.62
CA ILE A 199 7.38 0.70 9.52
C ILE A 199 8.56 0.87 10.47
N TRP A 200 9.64 1.49 9.97
CA TRP A 200 10.89 1.69 10.71
C TRP A 200 10.71 2.50 12.00
N SER A 201 9.73 3.41 12.03
CA SER A 201 9.43 4.25 13.20
C SER A 201 8.63 3.54 14.28
N ARG A 202 8.15 2.31 14.05
CA ARG A 202 7.32 1.58 15.00
C ARG A 202 7.97 0.27 15.40
N GLN A 203 8.18 0.08 16.72
CA GLN A 203 8.78 -1.13 17.27
C GLN A 203 7.74 -2.23 17.55
N ASP A 204 6.56 -1.85 18.05
CA ASP A 204 5.49 -2.80 18.35
C ASP A 204 4.61 -3.02 17.12
N PRO A 205 4.49 -4.25 16.60
CA PRO A 205 3.61 -4.53 15.46
C PRO A 205 2.17 -4.16 15.79
N TRP A 206 1.58 -3.27 14.99
CA TRP A 206 0.21 -2.81 15.20
C TRP A 206 -0.81 -3.53 14.33
N ALA A 207 -0.52 -3.65 13.04
CA ALA A 207 -1.50 -4.16 12.11
C ALA A 207 -2.06 -5.55 12.48
N PRO A 208 -1.26 -6.51 13.00
CA PRO A 208 -1.81 -7.77 13.46
C PRO A 208 -2.87 -7.63 14.55
N ALA A 209 -2.66 -6.71 15.50
CA ALA A 209 -3.61 -6.52 16.61
C ALA A 209 -4.97 -5.98 16.16
N VAL A 210 -5.00 -5.13 15.12
CA VAL A 210 -6.26 -4.58 14.63
C VAL A 210 -7.10 -5.60 13.88
N LEU A 211 -6.48 -6.63 13.32
CA LEU A 211 -7.19 -7.69 12.60
C LEU A 211 -7.86 -8.69 13.54
N GLU A 212 -7.34 -8.86 14.73
CA GLU A 212 -7.86 -9.76 15.74
C GLU A 212 -9.03 -9.14 16.49
#